data_d6ed34b78314cf67a81c1a2f76c6186a
#
_entry.id   d6ed34b78314cf67a81c1a2f76c6186a
#
_cell.length_a   1.000
_cell.length_b   1.000
_cell.length_c   1.000
_cell.angle_alpha   90.00
_cell.angle_beta   90.00
_cell.angle_gamma   90.00
#
_symmetry.space_group_name_H-M   'P 1'
#
loop_
_entity.id
_entity.type
_entity.pdbx_description
1 polymer ?
#
loop_
_entity_poly.entity_id
_entity_poly.type
_entity_poly.pdbx_seq_one_letter_code
_entity_poly.pdbx_strand_id
1 'polypeptide(L)'
;MSLRPMMRNDNASRMLGMVVEHDAPGESRVSMTVRDDMLNGFAITHGGLVFTLADTAFAIACNEDERVTVAGGADITFLKSTTAGQTLTATAARRARSGRTGLYDIRVTDETGDLVAEVRGRSITTDRRPPAPVAEPVEAPGPRALHDPAPERDEALTTTEVYR
;
A
#
# COMPACT_ATOMS: atom_id res chain seq x y z
N MET A 1 -2.20 19.21 5.95
CA MET A 1 -2.63 17.96 6.62
C MET A 1 -1.39 17.21 7.07
N SER A 2 -1.26 16.86 8.36
CA SER A 2 -0.08 16.11 8.82
C SER A 2 -0.30 14.63 8.51
N LEU A 3 0.56 14.04 7.68
CA LEU A 3 0.54 12.60 7.39
C LEU A 3 0.72 11.79 8.68
N ARG A 4 -0.02 10.70 8.82
CA ARG A 4 0.16 9.77 9.94
C ARG A 4 1.60 9.25 10.00
N PRO A 5 2.17 9.02 11.20
CA PRO A 5 3.55 8.55 11.34
C PRO A 5 3.87 7.31 10.49
N MET A 6 2.92 6.38 10.33
CA MET A 6 3.09 5.17 9.52
C MET A 6 3.42 5.49 8.05
N MET A 7 2.82 6.53 7.46
CA MET A 7 3.04 6.90 6.07
C MET A 7 4.44 7.45 5.80
N ARG A 8 5.12 7.98 6.83
CA ARG A 8 6.50 8.45 6.69
C ARG A 8 7.48 7.31 6.43
N ASN A 9 7.16 6.11 6.92
CA ASN A 9 7.97 4.91 6.78
C ASN A 9 7.47 3.99 5.66
N ASP A 10 6.39 4.36 4.96
CA ASP A 10 5.80 3.54 3.91
C ASP A 10 6.52 3.76 2.57
N ASN A 11 7.58 2.95 2.36
CA ASN A 11 8.37 2.98 1.14
C ASN A 11 7.60 2.45 -0.07
N ALA A 12 6.69 1.50 0.12
CA ALA A 12 5.89 0.91 -0.96
C ALA A 12 4.94 1.94 -1.56
N SER A 13 4.16 2.64 -0.73
CA SER A 13 3.27 3.71 -1.18
C SER A 13 4.04 4.85 -1.84
N ARG A 14 5.22 5.20 -1.30
CA ARG A 14 6.09 6.24 -1.89
C ARG A 14 6.62 5.81 -3.25
N MET A 15 7.12 4.58 -3.38
CA MET A 15 7.63 4.03 -4.66
C MET A 15 6.54 4.04 -5.75
N LEU A 16 5.29 3.80 -5.37
CA LEU A 16 4.16 3.81 -6.28
C LEU A 16 3.58 5.21 -6.54
N GLY A 17 4.13 6.25 -5.89
CA GLY A 17 3.68 7.64 -6.10
C GLY A 17 2.28 7.89 -5.53
N MET A 18 1.89 7.17 -4.48
CA MET A 18 0.58 7.36 -3.86
C MET A 18 0.49 8.67 -3.11
N VAL A 19 -0.66 9.34 -3.23
CA VAL A 19 -0.97 10.61 -2.58
C VAL A 19 -2.15 10.42 -1.63
N VAL A 20 -1.96 10.76 -0.35
CA VAL A 20 -3.06 10.76 0.63
C VAL A 20 -3.84 12.06 0.49
N GLU A 21 -5.08 11.97 0.04
CA GLU A 21 -5.97 13.12 -0.18
C GLU A 21 -6.87 13.40 1.02
N HIS A 22 -7.24 12.34 1.76
CA HIS A 22 -8.08 12.41 2.94
C HIS A 22 -7.65 11.39 3.98
N ASP A 23 -7.64 11.80 5.23
CA ASP A 23 -7.33 10.96 6.40
C ASP A 23 -8.18 11.43 7.60
N ALA A 24 -9.13 10.59 7.99
CA ALA A 24 -9.99 10.79 9.15
C ALA A 24 -10.20 9.45 9.89
N PRO A 25 -10.67 9.46 11.15
CA PRO A 25 -10.94 8.23 11.88
C PRO A 25 -11.93 7.31 11.17
N GLY A 26 -11.46 6.15 10.73
CA GLY A 26 -12.27 5.16 9.99
C GLY A 26 -12.46 5.46 8.51
N GLU A 27 -11.85 6.54 7.98
CA GLU A 27 -12.01 6.96 6.58
C GLU A 27 -10.68 7.38 5.98
N SER A 28 -10.48 7.12 4.70
CA SER A 28 -9.34 7.63 3.95
C SER A 28 -9.63 7.72 2.47
N ARG A 29 -8.82 8.55 1.77
CA ARG A 29 -8.75 8.58 0.31
C ARG A 29 -7.30 8.69 -0.13
N VAL A 30 -6.92 7.82 -1.06
CA VAL A 30 -5.56 7.75 -1.61
C VAL A 30 -5.64 7.63 -3.11
N SER A 31 -4.86 8.40 -3.84
CA SER A 31 -4.76 8.31 -5.30
C SER A 31 -3.40 7.81 -5.76
N MET A 32 -3.37 7.28 -6.98
CA MET A 32 -2.17 6.79 -7.66
C MET A 32 -2.34 6.93 -9.17
N THR A 33 -1.41 7.60 -9.84
CA THR A 33 -1.38 7.62 -11.32
C THR A 33 -0.67 6.38 -11.84
N VAL A 34 -1.32 5.66 -12.74
CA VAL A 34 -0.78 4.45 -13.35
C VAL A 34 0.34 4.81 -14.32
N ARG A 35 1.53 4.23 -14.14
CA ARG A 35 2.68 4.36 -15.03
C ARG A 35 2.83 3.13 -15.92
N ASP A 36 3.65 3.22 -16.97
CA ASP A 36 3.92 2.10 -17.89
C ASP A 36 4.52 0.87 -17.18
N ASP A 37 5.37 1.10 -16.16
CA ASP A 37 5.99 0.04 -15.35
C ASP A 37 5.02 -0.67 -14.40
N MET A 38 3.78 -0.21 -14.33
CA MET A 38 2.69 -0.80 -13.54
C MET A 38 1.76 -1.70 -14.37
N LEU A 39 2.03 -1.85 -15.68
CA LEU A 39 1.20 -2.67 -16.55
C LEU A 39 1.62 -4.14 -16.50
N ASN A 40 0.64 -5.01 -16.67
CA ASN A 40 0.86 -6.45 -16.81
C ASN A 40 1.07 -6.84 -18.29
N GLY A 41 1.24 -8.13 -18.58
CA GLY A 41 1.45 -8.65 -19.93
C GLY A 41 0.30 -8.43 -20.91
N PHE A 42 -0.83 -7.88 -20.47
CA PHE A 42 -1.99 -7.51 -21.30
C PHE A 42 -2.10 -5.99 -21.52
N ALA A 43 -1.06 -5.23 -21.16
CA ALA A 43 -1.03 -3.76 -21.20
C ALA A 43 -2.14 -3.07 -20.38
N ILE A 44 -2.59 -3.72 -19.31
CA ILE A 44 -3.53 -3.15 -18.33
C ILE A 44 -2.86 -3.10 -16.95
N THR A 45 -3.34 -2.21 -16.08
CA THR A 45 -2.82 -2.08 -14.71
C THR A 45 -2.79 -3.43 -14.01
N HIS A 46 -1.64 -3.78 -13.43
CA HIS A 46 -1.50 -5.04 -12.69
C HIS A 46 -2.44 -5.05 -11.48
N GLY A 47 -3.31 -6.05 -11.38
CA GLY A 47 -4.31 -6.14 -10.31
C GLY A 47 -3.73 -6.10 -8.89
N GLY A 48 -2.51 -6.64 -8.70
CA GLY A 48 -1.79 -6.53 -7.43
C GLY A 48 -1.51 -5.08 -7.03
N LEU A 49 -1.28 -4.16 -7.98
CA LEU A 49 -1.05 -2.74 -7.70
C LEU A 49 -2.36 -2.01 -7.40
N VAL A 50 -3.46 -2.39 -8.06
CA VAL A 50 -4.81 -1.91 -7.70
C VAL A 50 -5.15 -2.33 -6.27
N PHE A 51 -4.83 -3.57 -5.89
CA PHE A 51 -5.01 -4.05 -4.53
C PHE A 51 -4.11 -3.31 -3.54
N THR A 52 -2.84 -3.05 -3.87
CA THR A 52 -1.91 -2.29 -3.00
C THR A 52 -2.44 -0.88 -2.71
N LEU A 53 -3.01 -0.20 -3.72
CA LEU A 53 -3.65 1.10 -3.52
C LEU A 53 -4.84 1.01 -2.55
N ALA A 54 -5.70 0.00 -2.72
CA ALA A 54 -6.83 -0.25 -1.84
C ALA A 54 -6.38 -0.59 -0.41
N ASP A 55 -5.33 -1.42 -0.26
CA ASP A 55 -4.76 -1.82 1.04
C ASP A 55 -4.14 -0.62 1.77
N THR A 56 -3.45 0.27 1.06
CA THR A 56 -2.93 1.52 1.63
C THR A 56 -4.05 2.40 2.18
N ALA A 57 -5.13 2.60 1.41
CA ALA A 57 -6.29 3.34 1.90
C ALA A 57 -6.92 2.65 3.13
N PHE A 58 -7.07 1.33 3.08
CA PHE A 58 -7.57 0.54 4.21
C PHE A 58 -6.67 0.67 5.44
N ALA A 59 -5.34 0.58 5.27
CA ALA A 59 -4.37 0.71 6.36
C ALA A 59 -4.47 2.09 7.05
N ILE A 60 -4.62 3.17 6.28
CA ILE A 60 -4.83 4.51 6.83
C ILE A 60 -6.15 4.57 7.61
N ALA A 61 -7.25 4.11 7.04
CA ALA A 61 -8.56 4.16 7.67
C ALA A 61 -8.63 3.36 8.99
N CYS A 62 -7.89 2.23 9.10
CA CYS A 62 -7.96 1.37 10.29
C CYS A 62 -6.94 1.70 11.38
N ASN A 63 -5.87 2.46 11.09
CA ASN A 63 -4.86 2.85 12.07
C ASN A 63 -5.15 4.22 12.69
N GLU A 64 -6.29 4.36 13.32
CA GLU A 64 -6.75 5.60 13.96
C GLU A 64 -6.29 5.75 15.42
N ASP A 65 -5.85 4.67 16.04
CA ASP A 65 -5.44 4.59 17.44
C ASP A 65 -3.91 4.56 17.59
N GLU A 66 -3.44 4.60 18.85
CA GLU A 66 -2.01 4.45 19.18
C GLU A 66 -1.48 3.02 18.97
N ARG A 67 -2.35 2.05 18.69
CA ARG A 67 -1.99 0.65 18.47
C ARG A 67 -1.99 0.33 16.98
N VAL A 68 -1.02 -0.49 16.58
CA VAL A 68 -0.95 -0.97 15.21
C VAL A 68 -2.15 -1.87 14.91
N THR A 69 -2.87 -1.51 13.87
CA THR A 69 -3.95 -2.31 13.30
C THR A 69 -3.51 -2.83 11.94
N VAL A 70 -3.63 -4.13 11.73
CA VAL A 70 -3.20 -4.80 10.49
C VAL A 70 -4.39 -5.43 9.77
N ALA A 71 -4.22 -5.70 8.48
CA ALA A 71 -5.17 -6.50 7.73
C ALA A 71 -5.19 -7.93 8.30
N GLY A 72 -6.35 -8.40 8.71
CA GLY A 72 -6.61 -9.80 9.08
C GLY A 72 -7.13 -10.62 7.90
N GLY A 73 -7.47 -9.96 6.79
CA GLY A 73 -7.91 -10.55 5.54
C GLY A 73 -8.61 -9.53 4.66
N ALA A 74 -8.66 -9.82 3.36
CA ALA A 74 -9.38 -9.00 2.41
C ALA A 74 -9.93 -9.86 1.26
N ASP A 75 -11.05 -9.41 0.69
CA ASP A 75 -11.63 -9.95 -0.52
C ASP A 75 -11.69 -8.81 -1.55
N ILE A 76 -11.25 -9.06 -2.78
CA ILE A 76 -11.28 -8.08 -3.86
C ILE A 76 -12.03 -8.61 -5.07
N THR A 77 -12.82 -7.74 -5.69
CA THR A 77 -13.48 -7.97 -6.98
C THR A 77 -13.01 -6.90 -7.95
N PHE A 78 -12.40 -7.30 -9.07
CA PHE A 78 -12.02 -6.41 -10.16
C PHE A 78 -13.17 -6.32 -11.18
N LEU A 79 -13.54 -5.10 -11.57
CA LEU A 79 -14.72 -4.82 -12.40
C LEU A 79 -14.35 -4.15 -13.72
N LYS A 80 -13.32 -3.30 -13.73
CA LYS A 80 -12.88 -2.54 -14.91
C LYS A 80 -11.37 -2.55 -15.00
N SER A 81 -10.85 -2.80 -16.20
CA SER A 81 -9.41 -2.64 -16.47
C SER A 81 -9.06 -1.17 -16.69
N THR A 82 -7.85 -0.80 -16.31
CA THR A 82 -7.27 0.54 -16.49
C THR A 82 -5.90 0.43 -17.12
N THR A 83 -5.34 1.53 -17.62
CA THR A 83 -4.05 1.57 -18.31
C THR A 83 -3.21 2.77 -17.88
N ALA A 84 -2.00 2.88 -18.40
CA ALA A 84 -1.09 3.99 -18.11
C ALA A 84 -1.71 5.36 -18.39
N GLY A 85 -1.36 6.34 -17.55
CA GLY A 85 -1.88 7.70 -17.59
C GLY A 85 -3.16 7.91 -16.79
N GLN A 86 -3.91 6.86 -16.48
CA GLN A 86 -5.13 6.98 -15.67
C GLN A 86 -4.79 7.17 -14.19
N THR A 87 -5.63 7.92 -13.48
CA THR A 87 -5.50 8.10 -12.04
C THR A 87 -6.56 7.28 -11.32
N LEU A 88 -6.10 6.37 -10.47
CA LEU A 88 -6.95 5.55 -9.61
C LEU A 88 -7.06 6.18 -8.23
N THR A 89 -8.26 6.16 -7.66
CA THR A 89 -8.54 6.67 -6.31
C THR A 89 -9.21 5.59 -5.47
N ALA A 90 -8.55 5.18 -4.39
CA ALA A 90 -9.11 4.29 -3.39
C ALA A 90 -9.73 5.10 -2.26
N THR A 91 -11.00 4.84 -1.96
CA THR A 91 -11.73 5.44 -0.83
C THR A 91 -12.12 4.33 0.13
N ALA A 92 -11.60 4.35 1.35
CA ALA A 92 -11.91 3.40 2.41
C ALA A 92 -12.86 4.01 3.44
N ALA A 93 -13.84 3.22 3.89
CA ALA A 93 -14.78 3.60 4.93
C ALA A 93 -15.05 2.43 5.87
N ARG A 94 -15.00 2.70 7.18
CA ARG A 94 -15.36 1.72 8.21
C ARG A 94 -16.86 1.46 8.21
N ARG A 95 -17.23 0.19 8.09
CA ARG A 95 -18.62 -0.28 8.20
C ARG A 95 -19.01 -0.62 9.62
N ALA A 96 -18.10 -1.28 10.33
CA ALA A 96 -18.33 -1.71 11.70
C ALA A 96 -17.00 -1.94 12.43
N ARG A 97 -17.03 -1.83 13.75
CA ARG A 97 -15.93 -2.23 14.64
C ARG A 97 -16.51 -2.92 15.86
N SER A 98 -15.90 -4.03 16.27
CA SER A 98 -16.21 -4.74 17.51
C SER A 98 -14.92 -5.20 18.17
N GLY A 99 -14.63 -4.67 19.35
CA GLY A 99 -13.38 -4.93 20.04
C GLY A 99 -12.16 -4.61 19.20
N ARG A 100 -11.37 -5.64 18.87
CA ARG A 100 -10.14 -5.51 18.06
C ARG A 100 -10.37 -5.70 16.57
N THR A 101 -11.56 -6.08 16.14
CA THR A 101 -11.87 -6.37 14.73
C THR A 101 -12.67 -5.24 14.10
N GLY A 102 -12.25 -4.80 12.92
CA GLY A 102 -12.95 -3.83 12.09
C GLY A 102 -13.30 -4.39 10.72
N LEU A 103 -14.42 -3.93 10.16
CA LEU A 103 -14.88 -4.23 8.81
C LEU A 103 -14.94 -2.93 8.00
N TYR A 104 -14.35 -2.96 6.81
CA TYR A 104 -14.20 -1.80 5.93
C TYR A 104 -14.63 -2.13 4.52
N ASP A 105 -15.25 -1.17 3.85
CA ASP A 105 -15.47 -1.18 2.40
C ASP A 105 -14.47 -0.21 1.76
N ILE A 106 -13.80 -0.66 0.72
CA ILE A 106 -12.87 0.14 -0.05
C ILE A 106 -13.28 0.09 -1.52
N ARG A 107 -13.49 1.25 -2.12
CA ARG A 107 -13.82 1.39 -3.54
C ARG A 107 -12.64 2.01 -4.26
N VAL A 108 -12.22 1.39 -5.37
CA VAL A 108 -11.23 1.97 -6.28
C VAL A 108 -11.97 2.45 -7.52
N THR A 109 -11.86 3.74 -7.81
CA THR A 109 -12.45 4.36 -9.00
C THR A 109 -11.36 4.94 -9.89
N ASP A 110 -11.65 5.09 -11.18
CA ASP A 110 -10.81 5.88 -12.09
C ASP A 110 -11.16 7.38 -12.03
N GLU A 111 -10.50 8.18 -12.84
CA GLU A 111 -10.68 9.63 -12.93
C GLU A 111 -12.06 10.04 -13.41
N THR A 112 -12.83 9.15 -14.05
CA THR A 112 -14.21 9.40 -14.47
C THR A 112 -15.22 9.08 -13.37
N GLY A 113 -14.78 8.42 -12.29
CA GLY A 113 -15.61 7.96 -11.20
C GLY A 113 -16.15 6.53 -11.39
N ASP A 114 -15.77 5.86 -12.48
CA ASP A 114 -16.17 4.47 -12.73
C ASP A 114 -15.48 3.53 -11.74
N LEU A 115 -16.23 2.53 -11.28
CA LEU A 115 -15.73 1.54 -10.32
C LEU A 115 -14.78 0.55 -10.99
N VAL A 116 -13.52 0.58 -10.56
CA VAL A 116 -12.43 -0.30 -11.04
C VAL A 116 -12.36 -1.58 -10.22
N ALA A 117 -12.44 -1.45 -8.89
CA ALA A 117 -12.44 -2.58 -7.98
C ALA A 117 -13.19 -2.25 -6.69
N GLU A 118 -13.71 -3.30 -6.04
CA GLU A 118 -14.31 -3.24 -4.71
C GLU A 118 -13.61 -4.23 -3.78
N VAL A 119 -13.27 -3.76 -2.57
CA VAL A 119 -12.54 -4.55 -1.57
C VAL A 119 -13.29 -4.54 -0.25
N ARG A 120 -13.44 -5.71 0.36
CA ARG A 120 -13.89 -5.87 1.73
C ARG A 120 -12.71 -6.23 2.61
N GLY A 121 -12.26 -5.26 3.46
CA GLY A 121 -11.14 -5.43 4.40
C GLY A 121 -11.64 -5.81 5.80
N ARG A 122 -10.90 -6.71 6.44
CA ARG A 122 -11.07 -7.08 7.86
C ARG A 122 -9.79 -6.70 8.59
N SER A 123 -9.87 -5.84 9.60
CA SER A 123 -8.72 -5.41 10.39
C SER A 123 -8.66 -6.08 11.74
N ILE A 124 -7.44 -6.22 12.29
CA ILE A 124 -7.19 -6.71 13.65
C ILE A 124 -6.25 -5.74 14.33
N THR A 125 -6.70 -5.12 15.43
CA THR A 125 -5.86 -4.27 16.28
C THR A 125 -4.98 -5.14 17.16
N THR A 126 -3.66 -4.92 17.10
CA THR A 126 -2.64 -5.64 17.87
C THR A 126 -2.34 -4.93 19.19
N ASP A 127 -1.50 -5.55 20.04
CA ASP A 127 -0.97 -4.88 21.24
C ASP A 127 0.32 -4.07 20.95
N ARG A 128 0.77 -4.03 19.68
CA ARG A 128 1.97 -3.32 19.24
C ARG A 128 1.70 -1.82 19.11
N ARG A 129 2.71 -1.01 19.40
CA ARG A 129 2.73 0.42 19.04
C ARG A 129 3.52 0.61 17.74
N PRO A 130 3.19 1.63 16.94
CA PRO A 130 3.98 1.96 15.76
C PRO A 130 5.44 2.22 16.14
N PRO A 131 6.42 1.84 15.28
CA PRO A 131 7.80 2.25 15.47
C PRO A 131 7.89 3.79 15.45
N ALA A 132 8.90 4.33 16.15
CA ALA A 132 9.20 5.75 16.06
C ALA A 132 9.42 6.15 14.58
N PRO A 133 8.99 7.37 14.16
CA PRO A 133 9.26 7.84 12.81
C PRO A 133 10.76 7.85 12.54
N VAL A 134 11.19 7.31 11.42
CA VAL A 134 12.58 7.48 10.96
C VAL A 134 12.80 8.96 10.68
N ALA A 135 13.91 9.51 11.14
CA ALA A 135 14.16 10.96 11.16
C ALA A 135 14.15 11.64 9.79
N GLU A 136 14.46 10.91 8.72
CA GLU A 136 14.29 11.38 7.32
C GLU A 136 14.05 10.18 6.39
N PRO A 137 13.25 10.33 5.31
CA PRO A 137 13.14 9.29 4.30
C PRO A 137 14.49 9.18 3.58
N VAL A 138 15.10 8.01 3.63
CA VAL A 138 16.17 7.69 2.67
C VAL A 138 15.54 7.77 1.29
N GLU A 139 16.07 8.65 0.45
CA GLU A 139 15.66 8.75 -0.95
C GLU A 139 15.75 7.35 -1.55
N ALA A 140 14.60 6.83 -2.01
CA ALA A 140 14.58 5.51 -2.61
C ALA A 140 15.51 5.52 -3.81
N PRO A 141 16.42 4.55 -3.98
CA PRO A 141 17.16 4.45 -5.22
C PRO A 141 16.14 4.38 -6.36
N GLY A 142 16.34 5.24 -7.35
CA GLY A 142 15.48 5.30 -8.53
C GLY A 142 15.28 3.91 -9.13
N PRO A 143 14.24 3.69 -9.96
CA PRO A 143 13.96 2.40 -10.54
C PRO A 143 15.22 1.87 -11.23
N ARG A 144 15.71 0.73 -10.73
CA ARG A 144 16.88 0.07 -11.29
C ARG A 144 16.53 -0.34 -12.72
N ALA A 145 17.28 0.16 -13.69
CA ALA A 145 17.12 -0.27 -15.07
C ALA A 145 17.29 -1.79 -15.14
N LEU A 146 16.44 -2.47 -15.88
CA LEU A 146 16.43 -3.95 -16.03
C LEU A 146 17.79 -4.51 -16.56
N HIS A 147 18.74 -3.65 -16.90
CA HIS A 147 20.05 -4.01 -17.43
C HIS A 147 21.23 -3.59 -16.55
N ASP A 148 21.00 -3.07 -15.34
CA ASP A 148 22.13 -2.80 -14.45
C ASP A 148 22.71 -4.14 -13.95
N PRO A 149 24.01 -4.40 -14.13
CA PRO A 149 24.64 -5.61 -13.62
C PRO A 149 24.48 -5.66 -12.09
N ALA A 150 24.21 -6.87 -11.57
CA ALA A 150 24.18 -7.08 -10.15
C ALA A 150 25.50 -6.61 -9.52
N PRO A 151 25.49 -5.97 -8.34
CA PRO A 151 26.73 -5.64 -7.65
C PRO A 151 27.55 -6.92 -7.47
N GLU A 152 28.83 -6.87 -7.82
CA GLU A 152 29.77 -7.96 -7.54
C GLU A 152 29.65 -8.31 -6.06
N ARG A 153 29.38 -9.60 -5.80
CA ARG A 153 29.39 -10.10 -4.41
C ARG A 153 30.84 -10.05 -3.95
N ASP A 154 31.09 -9.31 -2.89
CA ASP A 154 32.34 -9.36 -2.18
C ASP A 154 32.54 -10.81 -1.68
N GLU A 155 33.43 -11.55 -2.32
CA GLU A 155 33.85 -12.92 -1.96
C GLU A 155 34.75 -12.90 -0.72
N ALA A 156 34.32 -12.30 0.37
CA ALA A 156 35.04 -12.30 1.63
C ALA A 156 34.15 -12.65 2.83
N LEU A 157 33.43 -13.78 2.70
CA LEU A 157 32.98 -14.52 3.88
C LEU A 157 33.28 -16.01 3.65
N THR A 158 34.52 -16.36 3.96
CA THR A 158 34.97 -17.73 4.11
C THR A 158 34.08 -18.49 5.07
N THR A 159 33.50 -19.54 4.52
CA THR A 159 32.91 -20.68 5.21
C THR A 159 33.80 -21.16 6.32
N THR A 160 33.36 -21.14 7.57
CA THR A 160 33.65 -22.20 8.54
C THR A 160 32.73 -22.03 9.77
N GLU A 161 32.14 -23.18 10.17
CA GLU A 161 31.46 -23.43 11.44
C GLU A 161 29.98 -23.01 11.58
N VAL A 162 29.08 -23.83 11.05
CA VAL A 162 27.84 -24.21 11.77
C VAL A 162 27.46 -25.64 11.39
N TYR A 163 28.06 -26.64 12.07
CA TYR A 163 27.45 -27.93 12.38
C TYR A 163 28.35 -28.66 13.41
N ARG A 164 28.05 -28.45 14.68
CA ARG A 164 28.20 -29.44 15.78
C ARG A 164 27.16 -29.17 16.84
#